data_2e6bebc13f3f0f0abecde4bee4cef87b
#
_entry.id   2e6bebc13f3f0f0abecde4bee4cef87b
#
_cell.length_a   1.000
_cell.length_b   1.000
_cell.length_c   1.000
_cell.angle_alpha   90.00
_cell.angle_beta   90.00
_cell.angle_gamma   90.00
#
_symmetry.space_group_name_H-M   'P 1'
#
loop_
_entity.id
_entity.type
_entity.pdbx_description
1 polymer ?
#
loop_
_entity_poly.entity_id
_entity_poly.type
_entity_poly.pdbx_seq_one_letter_code
_entity_poly.pdbx_strand_id
1 'polypeptide(L)'
;MNTLWKIGYWDGFMGTVDIIADYTVTFFLDEKSWPMFSFLFGLGLSIQMQRAESRGSRFITVYSRRLVILLLIGAAHYIFTERDILYGYAITGFYLLLVRKLNLKLLIGLALISFTYAKYAEVNRYYKSQKKNAIIARDIASVNSARKEIYVDSTILDSYVGVYEGPERTMFVMRDKNDLFVQPNGNRRPGPLVAESATKFSLKTNSNFKISFIKDSSGIVNALLATPTGILYRKIQSGQPVIDGATLRKAANRGKVARTYATGSFGEIVSMRARDFWKNYSSWTKYLPNWGGFPIFLLGLYAGRRRIFDSVSNNRKFIKKVMCWGLIFGLTVQTIAYVWEFWLRDNSNFLIWPETFLRLMWRLGQPALALGYLAALTLLLQRGVWKKMLAPLASVGQMALTNYLLQSVAFVLLFFGYGLGWFGQTSAFIGLLLALLLFALQIVFSRWWLRHFRFGPFEWLWRSATYWKFQPMSLKKEKKEILSS
;
A
#
# COMPACT_ATOMS: atom_id res chain seq x y z
N MET A 1 3.52 1.66 4.82
CA MET A 1 3.54 2.66 5.88
C MET A 1 2.62 3.85 5.59
N ASN A 2 2.66 4.44 4.40
CA ASN A 2 1.92 5.67 4.04
C ASN A 2 0.39 5.68 4.15
N THR A 3 -0.33 4.58 4.24
CA THR A 3 -1.80 4.60 4.34
C THR A 3 -2.29 4.73 5.78
N LEU A 4 -1.51 4.30 6.74
CA LEU A 4 -1.83 4.44 8.15
C LEU A 4 -1.47 5.85 8.66
N TRP A 5 -0.42 6.46 8.11
CA TRP A 5 0.04 7.81 8.44
C TRP A 5 -0.87 8.92 7.89
N LYS A 6 -1.60 8.67 6.79
CA LYS A 6 -2.58 9.60 6.20
C LYS A 6 -3.99 9.47 6.79
N ILE A 7 -4.18 8.71 7.84
CA ILE A 7 -5.41 8.71 8.61
C ILE A 7 -5.32 9.88 9.57
N GLY A 8 -6.11 10.93 9.41
CA GLY A 8 -6.14 12.20 10.14
C GLY A 8 -6.14 12.17 11.68
N TYR A 9 -5.52 11.16 12.27
CA TYR A 9 -5.24 11.03 13.70
C TYR A 9 -4.01 11.83 14.14
N TRP A 10 -3.22 12.34 13.16
CA TRP A 10 -1.91 12.96 13.39
C TRP A 10 -1.91 14.47 13.31
N ASP A 11 -3.02 15.10 12.91
CA ASP A 11 -3.11 16.56 12.69
C ASP A 11 -2.86 17.41 13.96
N GLY A 12 -2.86 16.78 15.14
CA GLY A 12 -2.58 17.46 16.41
C GLY A 12 -1.15 17.33 16.94
N PHE A 13 -0.28 16.48 16.35
CA PHE A 13 1.05 16.14 16.90
C PHE A 13 2.21 16.31 15.91
N MET A 14 2.00 16.85 14.72
CA MET A 14 3.08 17.05 13.76
C MET A 14 3.88 18.33 14.06
N GLY A 15 4.94 18.18 14.84
CA GLY A 15 5.99 19.18 14.91
C GLY A 15 6.79 19.26 13.60
N THR A 16 7.57 20.33 13.43
CA THR A 16 8.44 20.54 12.26
C THR A 16 9.32 19.31 11.96
N VAL A 17 9.81 18.65 13.01
CA VAL A 17 10.66 17.44 12.90
C VAL A 17 9.90 16.26 12.31
N ASP A 18 8.63 16.08 12.66
CA ASP A 18 7.78 15.01 12.11
C ASP A 18 7.49 15.23 10.64
N ILE A 19 7.23 16.47 10.25
CA ILE A 19 7.04 16.89 8.86
C ILE A 19 8.28 16.56 8.03
N ILE A 20 9.46 16.96 8.51
CA ILE A 20 10.74 16.67 7.84
C ILE A 20 10.97 15.16 7.74
N ALA A 21 10.70 14.39 8.80
CA ALA A 21 10.86 12.94 8.80
C ALA A 21 9.93 12.26 7.79
N ASP A 22 8.64 12.62 7.77
CA ASP A 22 7.66 12.08 6.81
C ASP A 22 8.04 12.40 5.36
N TYR A 23 8.43 13.64 5.09
CA TYR A 23 8.89 14.06 3.77
C TYR A 23 10.14 13.31 3.34
N THR A 24 11.13 13.19 4.22
CA THR A 24 12.38 12.49 3.91
C THR A 24 12.11 11.02 3.56
N VAL A 25 11.33 10.33 4.40
CA VAL A 25 10.97 8.93 4.16
C VAL A 25 10.17 8.78 2.87
N THR A 26 9.16 9.62 2.66
CA THR A 26 8.29 9.52 1.50
C THR A 26 9.03 9.87 0.21
N PHE A 27 9.90 10.89 0.23
CA PHE A 27 10.65 11.33 -0.94
C PHE A 27 11.73 10.31 -1.34
N PHE A 28 12.53 9.80 -0.41
CA PHE A 28 13.70 8.99 -0.72
C PHE A 28 13.47 7.48 -0.62
N LEU A 29 12.56 7.00 0.24
CA LEU A 29 12.46 5.58 0.59
C LEU A 29 11.13 4.94 0.21
N ASP A 30 10.02 5.64 0.44
CA ASP A 30 8.69 5.06 0.22
C ASP A 30 8.43 4.79 -1.25
N GLU A 31 7.73 3.68 -1.53
CA GLU A 31 7.42 3.19 -2.88
C GLU A 31 8.65 2.86 -3.79
N LYS A 32 9.91 3.02 -3.32
CA LYS A 32 11.11 2.64 -4.09
C LYS A 32 11.56 1.22 -3.80
N SER A 33 11.30 0.72 -2.62
CA SER A 33 11.70 -0.62 -2.19
C SER A 33 11.03 -1.73 -3.01
N TRP A 34 9.72 -1.64 -3.26
CA TRP A 34 9.02 -2.69 -3.99
C TRP A 34 9.47 -2.87 -5.46
N PRO A 35 9.80 -1.81 -6.26
CA PRO A 35 10.41 -2.00 -7.57
C PRO A 35 11.80 -2.63 -7.50
N MET A 36 12.61 -2.27 -6.48
CA MET A 36 13.92 -2.89 -6.29
C MET A 36 13.78 -4.39 -6.03
N PHE A 37 12.90 -4.79 -5.11
CA PHE A 37 12.63 -6.21 -4.83
C PHE A 37 12.03 -6.94 -6.05
N SER A 38 11.14 -6.30 -6.81
CA SER A 38 10.56 -6.87 -8.04
C SER A 38 11.65 -7.17 -9.08
N PHE A 39 12.57 -6.23 -9.28
CA PHE A 39 13.71 -6.42 -10.17
C PHE A 39 14.62 -7.57 -9.71
N LEU A 40 14.98 -7.56 -8.42
CA LEU A 40 15.83 -8.59 -7.83
C LEU A 40 15.20 -9.97 -7.86
N PHE A 41 13.87 -10.06 -7.73
CA PHE A 41 13.16 -11.34 -7.86
C PHE A 41 13.24 -11.90 -9.29
N GLY A 42 12.99 -11.06 -10.30
CA GLY A 42 13.16 -11.44 -11.72
C GLY A 42 14.61 -11.83 -12.06
N LEU A 43 15.59 -11.10 -11.56
CA LEU A 43 17.02 -11.41 -11.66
C LEU A 43 17.33 -12.76 -10.99
N GLY A 44 16.82 -12.98 -9.78
CA GLY A 44 16.99 -14.21 -9.03
C GLY A 44 16.41 -15.44 -9.73
N LEU A 45 15.26 -15.30 -10.41
CA LEU A 45 14.72 -16.35 -11.27
C LEU A 45 15.69 -16.74 -12.37
N SER A 46 16.26 -15.77 -13.08
CA SER A 46 17.22 -16.03 -14.16
C SER A 46 18.47 -16.75 -13.65
N ILE A 47 19.04 -16.29 -12.54
CA ILE A 47 20.24 -16.93 -11.94
C ILE A 47 19.94 -18.37 -11.52
N GLN A 48 18.77 -18.63 -10.92
CA GLN A 48 18.37 -19.97 -10.51
C GLN A 48 18.13 -20.89 -11.71
N MET A 49 17.53 -20.37 -12.79
CA MET A 49 17.32 -21.09 -14.03
C MET A 49 18.66 -21.53 -14.65
N GLN A 50 19.62 -20.61 -14.79
CA GLN A 50 20.95 -20.90 -15.33
C GLN A 50 21.69 -21.95 -14.50
N ARG A 51 21.64 -21.85 -13.16
CA ARG A 51 22.25 -22.85 -12.26
C ARG A 51 21.58 -24.21 -12.33
N ALA A 52 20.29 -24.26 -12.58
CA ALA A 52 19.56 -25.52 -12.70
C ALA A 52 19.83 -26.19 -14.05
N GLU A 53 19.91 -25.42 -15.14
CA GLU A 53 20.29 -25.88 -16.46
C GLU A 53 21.70 -26.48 -16.45
N SER A 54 22.67 -25.82 -15.81
CA SER A 54 24.04 -26.34 -15.70
C SER A 54 24.17 -27.66 -14.87
N ARG A 55 23.16 -27.95 -14.03
CA ARG A 55 23.14 -29.17 -13.19
C ARG A 55 22.18 -30.24 -13.72
N GLY A 56 21.53 -30.06 -14.86
CA GLY A 56 20.55 -31.01 -15.43
C GLY A 56 19.31 -31.23 -14.53
N SER A 57 19.01 -30.31 -13.63
CA SER A 57 17.95 -30.48 -12.63
C SER A 57 16.56 -30.07 -13.16
N ARG A 58 15.48 -30.65 -12.57
CA ARG A 58 14.07 -30.33 -12.89
C ARG A 58 13.69 -28.95 -12.33
N PHE A 59 14.19 -27.90 -12.96
CA PHE A 59 14.00 -26.50 -12.51
C PHE A 59 12.54 -26.12 -12.26
N ILE A 60 11.64 -26.42 -13.20
CA ILE A 60 10.24 -25.99 -13.10
C ILE A 60 9.57 -26.54 -11.85
N THR A 61 9.72 -27.83 -11.57
CA THR A 61 9.10 -28.50 -10.44
C THR A 61 9.58 -27.90 -9.11
N VAL A 62 10.90 -27.72 -8.97
CA VAL A 62 11.48 -27.15 -7.74
C VAL A 62 11.07 -25.70 -7.57
N TYR A 63 11.11 -24.91 -8.65
CA TYR A 63 10.76 -23.50 -8.57
C TYR A 63 9.26 -23.28 -8.32
N SER A 64 8.37 -24.07 -8.94
CA SER A 64 6.93 -24.01 -8.67
C SER A 64 6.61 -24.34 -7.21
N ARG A 65 7.24 -25.39 -6.62
CA ARG A 65 7.11 -25.68 -5.18
C ARG A 65 7.56 -24.48 -4.32
N ARG A 66 8.68 -23.87 -4.69
CA ARG A 66 9.19 -22.68 -4.01
C ARG A 66 8.16 -21.54 -4.03
N LEU A 67 7.49 -21.33 -5.16
CA LEU A 67 6.44 -20.31 -5.29
C LEU A 67 5.17 -20.66 -4.50
N VAL A 68 4.75 -21.95 -4.50
CA VAL A 68 3.58 -22.39 -3.70
C VAL A 68 3.84 -22.15 -2.21
N ILE A 69 5.02 -22.51 -1.73
CA ILE A 69 5.35 -22.30 -0.31
C ILE A 69 5.43 -20.82 0.03
N LEU A 70 6.00 -20.00 -0.87
CA LEU A 70 6.03 -18.54 -0.70
C LEU A 70 4.61 -17.95 -0.70
N LEU A 71 3.70 -18.47 -1.52
CA LEU A 71 2.30 -18.09 -1.56
C LEU A 71 1.61 -18.39 -0.23
N LEU A 72 1.84 -19.57 0.35
CA LEU A 72 1.29 -19.96 1.66
C LEU A 72 1.85 -19.11 2.78
N ILE A 73 3.16 -18.85 2.78
CA ILE A 73 3.79 -17.93 3.76
C ILE A 73 3.20 -16.53 3.63
N GLY A 74 3.05 -16.02 2.40
CA GLY A 74 2.47 -14.70 2.16
C GLY A 74 0.99 -14.61 2.54
N ALA A 75 0.19 -15.66 2.29
CA ALA A 75 -1.20 -15.71 2.73
C ALA A 75 -1.32 -15.70 4.25
N ALA A 76 -0.53 -16.53 4.95
CA ALA A 76 -0.46 -16.52 6.40
C ALA A 76 0.00 -15.15 6.93
N HIS A 77 1.06 -14.60 6.38
CA HIS A 77 1.58 -13.28 6.77
C HIS A 77 0.55 -12.16 6.58
N TYR A 78 -0.24 -12.16 5.50
CA TYR A 78 -1.30 -11.18 5.28
C TYR A 78 -2.36 -11.18 6.38
N ILE A 79 -2.69 -12.35 6.94
CA ILE A 79 -3.67 -12.47 8.02
C ILE A 79 -3.16 -11.78 9.30
N PHE A 80 -1.86 -11.78 9.55
CA PHE A 80 -1.25 -11.15 10.72
C PHE A 80 -0.90 -9.68 10.51
N THR A 81 -0.66 -9.25 9.25
CA THR A 81 -0.19 -7.90 8.94
C THR A 81 -1.07 -7.24 7.87
N GLU A 82 -1.04 -5.90 7.78
CA GLU A 82 -1.89 -5.18 6.82
C GLU A 82 -1.45 -5.34 5.36
N ARG A 83 -0.16 -5.55 5.13
CA ARG A 83 0.43 -5.57 3.79
C ARG A 83 1.39 -6.72 3.64
N ASP A 84 1.12 -7.57 2.67
CA ASP A 84 2.03 -8.60 2.25
C ASP A 84 2.46 -8.41 0.80
N ILE A 85 3.75 -8.56 0.55
CA ILE A 85 4.33 -8.55 -0.80
C ILE A 85 4.62 -9.96 -1.31
N LEU A 86 4.77 -10.94 -0.41
CA LEU A 86 5.21 -12.30 -0.74
C LEU A 86 4.16 -13.03 -1.57
N TYR A 87 2.88 -12.91 -1.16
CA TYR A 87 1.75 -13.51 -1.88
C TYR A 87 1.71 -13.04 -3.34
N GLY A 88 1.80 -11.73 -3.52
CA GLY A 88 1.82 -11.14 -4.84
C GLY A 88 3.06 -11.52 -5.65
N TYR A 89 4.22 -11.61 -5.03
CA TYR A 89 5.47 -12.04 -5.70
C TYR A 89 5.42 -13.50 -6.12
N ALA A 90 4.79 -14.36 -5.32
CA ALA A 90 4.60 -15.76 -5.68
C ALA A 90 3.72 -15.89 -6.93
N ILE A 91 2.59 -15.18 -7.01
CA ILE A 91 1.72 -15.18 -8.20
C ILE A 91 2.49 -14.66 -9.42
N THR A 92 3.17 -13.52 -9.28
CA THR A 92 3.97 -12.96 -10.38
C THR A 92 5.09 -13.90 -10.82
N GLY A 93 5.66 -14.65 -9.89
CA GLY A 93 6.64 -15.70 -10.16
C GLY A 93 6.12 -16.79 -11.10
N PHE A 94 4.84 -17.19 -10.97
CA PHE A 94 4.21 -18.13 -11.91
C PHE A 94 4.08 -17.51 -13.31
N TYR A 95 3.68 -16.24 -13.43
CA TYR A 95 3.66 -15.58 -14.74
C TYR A 95 5.05 -15.47 -15.36
N LEU A 96 6.08 -15.20 -14.55
CA LEU A 96 7.47 -15.20 -15.04
C LEU A 96 7.90 -16.58 -15.53
N LEU A 97 7.46 -17.67 -14.89
CA LEU A 97 7.74 -19.03 -15.37
C LEU A 97 7.15 -19.29 -16.76
N LEU A 98 5.97 -18.74 -17.09
CA LEU A 98 5.36 -18.87 -18.41
C LEU A 98 6.21 -18.19 -19.50
N VAL A 99 6.72 -16.99 -19.19
CA VAL A 99 7.45 -16.16 -20.17
C VAL A 99 8.98 -16.36 -20.14
N ARG A 100 9.49 -17.22 -19.26
CA ARG A 100 10.94 -17.37 -19.01
C ARG A 100 11.78 -17.73 -20.24
N LYS A 101 11.18 -18.41 -21.23
CA LYS A 101 11.85 -18.84 -22.47
C LYS A 101 11.73 -17.85 -23.63
N LEU A 102 10.92 -16.80 -23.50
CA LEU A 102 10.79 -15.78 -24.54
C LEU A 102 12.15 -15.17 -24.89
N ASN A 103 12.34 -14.82 -26.15
CA ASN A 103 13.58 -14.13 -26.54
C ASN A 103 13.69 -12.74 -25.87
N LEU A 104 14.91 -12.20 -25.82
CA LEU A 104 15.18 -10.96 -25.08
C LEU A 104 14.41 -9.75 -25.63
N LYS A 105 14.17 -9.70 -26.95
CA LYS A 105 13.40 -8.61 -27.58
C LYS A 105 11.93 -8.68 -27.17
N LEU A 106 11.35 -9.90 -27.16
CA LEU A 106 9.97 -10.10 -26.70
C LEU A 106 9.79 -9.83 -25.20
N LEU A 107 10.78 -10.13 -24.36
CA LEU A 107 10.73 -9.76 -22.94
C LEU A 107 10.66 -8.25 -22.74
N ILE A 108 11.47 -7.47 -23.47
CA ILE A 108 11.40 -6.01 -23.43
C ILE A 108 10.06 -5.52 -24.00
N GLY A 109 9.62 -6.05 -25.14
CA GLY A 109 8.34 -5.72 -25.73
C GLY A 109 7.17 -5.97 -24.75
N LEU A 110 7.17 -7.15 -24.10
CA LEU A 110 6.15 -7.49 -23.09
C LEU A 110 6.23 -6.57 -21.87
N ALA A 111 7.44 -6.19 -21.43
CA ALA A 111 7.59 -5.23 -20.33
C ALA A 111 7.01 -3.86 -20.69
N LEU A 112 7.28 -3.35 -21.90
CA LEU A 112 6.75 -2.09 -22.37
C LEU A 112 5.22 -2.13 -22.53
N ILE A 113 4.68 -3.18 -23.16
CA ILE A 113 3.23 -3.36 -23.32
C ILE A 113 2.54 -3.46 -21.96
N SER A 114 3.06 -4.29 -21.04
CA SER A 114 2.48 -4.45 -19.70
C SER A 114 2.52 -3.15 -18.92
N PHE A 115 3.60 -2.37 -19.06
CA PHE A 115 3.75 -1.08 -18.41
C PHE A 115 2.75 -0.06 -18.95
N THR A 116 2.66 0.07 -20.28
CA THR A 116 1.73 0.97 -20.96
C THR A 116 0.26 0.60 -20.64
N TYR A 117 -0.07 -0.69 -20.71
CA TYR A 117 -1.41 -1.18 -20.37
C TYR A 117 -1.78 -0.89 -18.91
N ALA A 118 -0.88 -1.16 -17.96
CA ALA A 118 -1.12 -0.86 -16.55
C ALA A 118 -1.42 0.62 -16.31
N LYS A 119 -0.70 1.51 -17.01
CA LYS A 119 -0.91 2.96 -16.93
C LYS A 119 -2.19 3.41 -17.63
N TYR A 120 -2.47 2.87 -18.80
CA TYR A 120 -3.74 3.12 -19.49
C TYR A 120 -4.94 2.67 -18.65
N ALA A 121 -4.91 1.49 -18.09
CA ALA A 121 -5.99 0.97 -17.25
C ALA A 121 -6.24 1.82 -16.00
N GLU A 122 -5.18 2.42 -15.46
CA GLU A 122 -5.28 3.32 -14.31
C GLU A 122 -5.91 4.67 -14.71
N VAL A 123 -5.42 5.31 -15.75
CA VAL A 123 -5.96 6.56 -16.30
C VAL A 123 -7.43 6.38 -16.70
N ASN A 124 -7.77 5.28 -17.35
CA ASN A 124 -9.15 4.97 -17.75
C ASN A 124 -10.09 4.78 -16.55
N ARG A 125 -9.61 4.13 -15.47
CA ARG A 125 -10.38 4.03 -14.21
C ARG A 125 -10.63 5.39 -13.58
N TYR A 126 -9.61 6.25 -13.55
CA TYR A 126 -9.73 7.61 -13.06
C TYR A 126 -10.73 8.43 -13.90
N TYR A 127 -10.57 8.42 -15.22
CA TYR A 127 -11.47 9.09 -16.16
C TYR A 127 -12.92 8.63 -16.03
N LYS A 128 -13.15 7.31 -15.98
CA LYS A 128 -14.50 6.75 -15.76
C LYS A 128 -15.09 7.19 -14.41
N SER A 129 -14.27 7.28 -13.38
CA SER A 129 -14.69 7.79 -12.06
C SER A 129 -15.12 9.26 -12.14
N GLN A 130 -14.35 10.11 -12.83
CA GLN A 130 -14.66 11.52 -13.00
C GLN A 130 -15.91 11.74 -13.87
N LYS A 131 -16.02 11.03 -15.00
CA LYS A 131 -17.23 11.08 -15.86
C LYS A 131 -18.49 10.67 -15.09
N LYS A 132 -18.39 9.62 -14.27
CA LYS A 132 -19.48 9.18 -13.40
C LYS A 132 -19.85 10.25 -12.35
N ASN A 133 -18.87 10.95 -11.79
CA ASN A 133 -19.11 12.06 -10.84
C ASN A 133 -19.78 13.25 -11.53
N ALA A 134 -19.37 13.59 -12.75
CA ALA A 134 -19.96 14.69 -13.54
C ALA A 134 -21.42 14.39 -13.94
N ILE A 135 -21.75 13.15 -14.34
CA ILE A 135 -23.13 12.74 -14.64
C ILE A 135 -24.02 12.90 -13.38
N ILE A 136 -23.52 12.46 -12.22
CA ILE A 136 -24.28 12.57 -10.96
C ILE A 136 -24.47 14.03 -10.56
N ALA A 137 -23.45 14.89 -10.75
CA ALA A 137 -23.58 16.31 -10.49
C ALA A 137 -24.65 16.97 -11.39
N ARG A 138 -24.73 16.56 -12.68
CA ARG A 138 -25.79 16.99 -13.60
C ARG A 138 -27.17 16.49 -13.18
N ASP A 139 -27.29 15.20 -12.84
CA ASP A 139 -28.58 14.63 -12.38
C ASP A 139 -29.04 15.30 -11.10
N ILE A 140 -28.14 15.63 -10.18
CA ILE A 140 -28.42 16.41 -8.96
C ILE A 140 -28.91 17.82 -9.35
N ALA A 141 -28.25 18.49 -10.29
CA ALA A 141 -28.63 19.83 -10.71
C ALA A 141 -30.01 19.87 -11.39
N SER A 142 -30.34 18.88 -12.23
CA SER A 142 -31.64 18.79 -12.91
C SER A 142 -32.81 18.49 -11.96
N VAL A 143 -32.58 17.70 -10.93
CA VAL A 143 -33.59 17.41 -9.88
C VAL A 143 -33.75 18.62 -8.94
N ASN A 144 -32.71 19.45 -8.77
CA ASN A 144 -32.78 20.67 -7.94
C ASN A 144 -33.67 21.75 -8.56
N SER A 145 -33.78 21.82 -9.87
CA SER A 145 -34.62 22.81 -10.54
C SER A 145 -36.12 22.55 -10.46
N ALA A 146 -36.55 21.34 -10.04
CA ALA A 146 -37.94 20.89 -10.10
C ALA A 146 -38.72 20.89 -8.76
N ARG A 147 -38.07 21.21 -7.62
CA ARG A 147 -38.73 21.17 -6.29
C ARG A 147 -38.74 22.52 -5.60
N LYS A 148 -39.90 22.89 -5.01
CA LYS A 148 -40.04 24.02 -4.12
C LYS A 148 -39.33 23.70 -2.80
N GLU A 149 -38.18 24.28 -2.54
CA GLU A 149 -37.38 24.05 -1.34
C GLU A 149 -37.90 24.95 -0.18
N ILE A 150 -38.03 24.35 1.02
CA ILE A 150 -38.27 25.11 2.24
C ILE A 150 -36.91 25.62 2.71
N TYR A 151 -36.77 26.93 2.83
CA TYR A 151 -35.56 27.54 3.39
C TYR A 151 -35.42 27.20 4.87
N VAL A 152 -34.31 26.62 5.26
CA VAL A 152 -33.96 26.38 6.67
C VAL A 152 -32.71 27.21 6.97
N ASP A 153 -32.79 27.94 8.10
CA ASP A 153 -31.68 28.79 8.53
C ASP A 153 -30.33 28.01 8.65
N SER A 154 -29.29 28.69 8.26
CA SER A 154 -27.92 28.10 8.22
C SER A 154 -27.46 27.63 9.61
N THR A 155 -27.80 28.31 10.66
CA THR A 155 -27.45 27.96 12.05
C THR A 155 -28.13 26.66 12.49
N ILE A 156 -29.38 26.47 12.03
CA ILE A 156 -30.14 25.24 12.28
C ILE A 156 -29.51 24.07 11.51
N LEU A 157 -29.08 24.28 10.24
CA LEU A 157 -28.43 23.25 9.45
C LEU A 157 -27.09 22.82 10.06
N ASP A 158 -26.33 23.74 10.63
CA ASP A 158 -25.08 23.43 11.33
C ASP A 158 -25.30 22.54 12.56
N SER A 159 -26.42 22.72 13.24
CA SER A 159 -26.76 21.86 14.39
C SER A 159 -26.99 20.40 14.02
N TYR A 160 -27.32 20.10 12.74
CA TYR A 160 -27.55 18.75 12.22
C TYR A 160 -26.30 18.06 11.78
N VAL A 161 -25.24 18.82 11.49
CA VAL A 161 -23.96 18.24 11.04
C VAL A 161 -23.34 17.38 12.14
N GLY A 162 -22.88 16.18 11.78
CA GLY A 162 -22.24 15.28 12.72
C GLY A 162 -22.27 13.82 12.32
N VAL A 163 -21.77 13.01 13.24
CA VAL A 163 -21.72 11.55 13.10
C VAL A 163 -22.78 10.94 13.99
N TYR A 164 -23.60 10.07 13.41
CA TYR A 164 -24.73 9.43 14.08
C TYR A 164 -24.54 7.90 14.03
N GLU A 165 -24.49 7.25 15.18
CA GLU A 165 -24.29 5.81 15.31
C GLU A 165 -25.61 5.08 15.56
N GLY A 166 -25.90 4.08 14.74
CA GLY A 166 -27.03 3.16 14.87
C GLY A 166 -26.56 1.73 15.06
N PRO A 167 -27.49 0.77 15.29
CA PRO A 167 -27.18 -0.61 15.62
C PRO A 167 -26.30 -1.34 14.58
N GLU A 168 -26.54 -1.07 13.30
CA GLU A 168 -25.82 -1.75 12.21
C GLU A 168 -24.94 -0.83 11.36
N ARG A 169 -25.16 0.48 11.42
CA ARG A 169 -24.55 1.46 10.50
C ARG A 169 -24.34 2.79 11.19
N THR A 170 -23.36 3.51 10.72
CA THR A 170 -23.13 4.92 11.07
C THR A 170 -23.66 5.79 9.94
N MET A 171 -24.34 6.86 10.25
CA MET A 171 -24.81 7.90 9.33
C MET A 171 -23.96 9.16 9.51
N PHE A 172 -23.49 9.71 8.41
CA PHE A 172 -22.80 10.99 8.38
C PHE A 172 -23.74 12.02 7.81
N VAL A 173 -23.99 13.08 8.57
CA VAL A 173 -24.72 14.26 8.10
C VAL A 173 -23.72 15.37 7.89
N MET A 174 -23.70 15.90 6.69
CA MET A 174 -22.73 16.88 6.20
C MET A 174 -23.47 18.07 5.63
N ARG A 175 -22.79 19.21 5.58
CA ARG A 175 -23.29 20.42 4.96
C ARG A 175 -22.32 20.92 3.90
N ASP A 176 -22.87 21.33 2.77
CA ASP A 176 -22.16 22.12 1.77
C ASP A 176 -23.04 23.36 1.46
N LYS A 177 -22.54 24.55 1.80
CA LYS A 177 -23.30 25.81 1.75
C LYS A 177 -24.63 25.71 2.48
N ASN A 178 -25.75 25.72 1.77
CA ASN A 178 -27.10 25.63 2.32
C ASN A 178 -27.74 24.24 2.19
N ASP A 179 -26.99 23.24 1.73
CA ASP A 179 -27.49 21.90 1.49
C ASP A 179 -26.96 20.91 2.54
N LEU A 180 -27.86 20.07 3.05
CA LEU A 180 -27.48 18.92 3.87
C LEU A 180 -27.34 17.66 3.01
N PHE A 181 -26.37 16.85 3.37
CA PHE A 181 -26.13 15.55 2.76
C PHE A 181 -26.10 14.47 3.82
N VAL A 182 -26.63 13.30 3.50
CA VAL A 182 -26.52 12.12 4.36
C VAL A 182 -25.76 11.02 3.68
N GLN A 183 -24.89 10.37 4.42
CA GLN A 183 -24.15 9.20 3.94
C GLN A 183 -24.14 8.08 4.97
N PRO A 184 -24.79 6.95 4.68
CA PRO A 184 -24.62 5.74 5.48
C PRO A 184 -23.19 5.19 5.36
N ASN A 185 -22.65 4.66 6.47
CA ASN A 185 -21.41 3.89 6.43
C ASN A 185 -21.56 2.68 5.49
N GLY A 186 -20.67 2.56 4.53
CA GLY A 186 -20.74 1.52 3.48
C GLY A 186 -20.52 2.10 2.09
N ASN A 187 -20.87 1.38 1.05
CA ASN A 187 -20.49 1.70 -0.35
C ASN A 187 -21.33 2.80 -1.05
N ARG A 188 -22.14 3.55 -0.35
CA ARG A 188 -23.02 4.53 -0.99
C ARG A 188 -22.46 5.95 -0.89
N ARG A 189 -22.79 6.78 -1.86
CA ARG A 189 -22.39 8.18 -1.96
C ARG A 189 -23.24 9.05 -1.01
N PRO A 190 -22.74 10.24 -0.63
CA PRO A 190 -23.60 11.23 0.03
C PRO A 190 -24.81 11.50 -0.82
N GLY A 191 -25.97 11.39 -0.22
CA GLY A 191 -27.24 11.73 -0.83
C GLY A 191 -27.67 13.11 -0.37
N PRO A 192 -27.98 14.04 -1.26
CA PRO A 192 -28.51 15.35 -0.88
C PRO A 192 -29.88 15.20 -0.21
N LEU A 193 -30.07 15.94 0.88
CA LEU A 193 -31.30 16.01 1.63
C LEU A 193 -32.10 17.27 1.21
N VAL A 194 -33.42 17.13 1.10
CA VAL A 194 -34.34 18.22 0.83
C VAL A 194 -35.20 18.42 2.06
N ALA A 195 -35.26 19.64 2.55
CA ALA A 195 -36.07 19.98 3.68
C ALA A 195 -37.59 19.83 3.39
N GLU A 196 -38.28 19.03 4.18
CA GLU A 196 -39.77 18.96 4.24
C GLU A 196 -40.30 19.82 5.39
N SER A 197 -39.50 20.04 6.41
CA SER A 197 -39.72 20.96 7.54
C SER A 197 -38.38 21.35 8.16
N ALA A 198 -38.40 22.17 9.20
CA ALA A 198 -37.19 22.52 9.93
C ALA A 198 -36.40 21.31 10.45
N THR A 199 -37.05 20.20 10.78
CA THR A 199 -36.44 19.00 11.38
C THR A 199 -36.53 17.75 10.50
N LYS A 200 -37.35 17.78 9.45
CA LYS A 200 -37.58 16.62 8.57
C LYS A 200 -37.02 16.87 7.19
N PHE A 201 -36.26 15.91 6.69
CA PHE A 201 -35.59 15.94 5.38
C PHE A 201 -35.84 14.63 4.64
N SER A 202 -36.05 14.70 3.34
CA SER A 202 -36.11 13.53 2.47
C SER A 202 -34.90 13.43 1.61
N LEU A 203 -34.49 12.20 1.29
CA LEU A 203 -33.37 11.99 0.33
C LEU A 203 -33.84 12.40 -1.08
N LYS A 204 -33.10 13.28 -1.73
CA LYS A 204 -33.45 13.81 -3.05
C LYS A 204 -33.61 12.74 -4.12
N THR A 205 -32.83 11.66 -4.02
CA THR A 205 -32.85 10.52 -4.95
C THR A 205 -33.89 9.45 -4.59
N ASN A 206 -34.48 9.51 -3.38
CA ASN A 206 -35.49 8.57 -2.91
C ASN A 206 -36.36 9.24 -1.84
N SER A 207 -37.47 9.80 -2.22
CA SER A 207 -38.41 10.52 -1.32
C SER A 207 -39.02 9.65 -0.22
N ASN A 208 -39.00 8.31 -0.38
CA ASN A 208 -39.47 7.40 0.67
C ASN A 208 -38.45 7.26 1.81
N PHE A 209 -37.19 7.61 1.59
CA PHE A 209 -36.19 7.66 2.64
C PHE A 209 -36.16 9.05 3.25
N LYS A 210 -36.63 9.14 4.53
CA LYS A 210 -36.69 10.39 5.27
C LYS A 210 -35.85 10.32 6.54
N ILE A 211 -35.34 11.47 6.94
CA ILE A 211 -34.57 11.66 8.16
C ILE A 211 -35.30 12.71 9.00
N SER A 212 -35.54 12.40 10.27
CA SER A 212 -36.08 13.34 11.24
C SER A 212 -35.05 13.56 12.34
N PHE A 213 -34.58 14.79 12.52
CA PHE A 213 -33.66 15.15 13.60
C PHE A 213 -34.41 15.34 14.88
N ILE A 214 -33.91 14.75 15.96
CA ILE A 214 -34.48 14.75 17.29
C ILE A 214 -33.63 15.65 18.17
N LYS A 215 -34.30 16.58 18.85
CA LYS A 215 -33.69 17.50 19.83
C LYS A 215 -34.02 17.03 21.24
N ASP A 216 -33.10 17.23 22.17
CA ASP A 216 -33.34 17.04 23.60
C ASP A 216 -34.12 18.21 24.20
N SER A 217 -34.36 18.17 25.51
CA SER A 217 -35.06 19.22 26.27
C SER A 217 -34.32 20.57 26.24
N SER A 218 -33.02 20.58 25.92
CA SER A 218 -32.20 21.80 25.79
C SER A 218 -32.21 22.35 24.37
N GLY A 219 -32.91 21.71 23.41
CA GLY A 219 -32.95 22.08 22.01
C GLY A 219 -31.74 21.61 21.19
N ILE A 220 -30.84 20.82 21.80
CA ILE A 220 -29.65 20.29 21.15
C ILE A 220 -30.02 19.01 20.38
N VAL A 221 -29.51 18.89 19.13
CA VAL A 221 -29.71 17.70 18.30
C VAL A 221 -28.85 16.55 18.82
N ASN A 222 -29.50 15.51 19.33
CA ASN A 222 -28.84 14.35 19.92
C ASN A 222 -29.07 13.04 19.14
N ALA A 223 -30.05 13.01 18.23
CA ALA A 223 -30.34 11.81 17.43
C ALA A 223 -30.97 12.16 16.08
N LEU A 224 -31.01 11.16 15.19
CA LEU A 224 -31.83 11.16 13.98
C LEU A 224 -32.58 9.83 13.83
N LEU A 225 -33.79 9.91 13.31
CA LEU A 225 -34.64 8.77 12.99
C LEU A 225 -34.71 8.62 11.47
N ALA A 226 -34.33 7.46 10.97
CA ALA A 226 -34.41 7.15 9.55
C ALA A 226 -35.64 6.29 9.23
N THR A 227 -36.51 6.76 8.33
CA THR A 227 -37.67 6.02 7.83
C THR A 227 -37.49 5.62 6.39
N PRO A 228 -38.00 4.46 5.94
CA PRO A 228 -39.00 3.60 6.60
C PRO A 228 -38.41 2.57 7.59
N THR A 229 -37.09 2.52 7.78
CA THR A 229 -36.45 1.48 8.62
C THR A 229 -36.77 1.62 10.10
N GLY A 230 -37.24 2.79 10.58
CA GLY A 230 -37.50 3.08 12.00
C GLY A 230 -36.25 3.07 12.89
N ILE A 231 -35.06 3.07 12.29
CA ILE A 231 -33.81 2.99 13.04
C ILE A 231 -33.44 4.35 13.59
N LEU A 232 -33.20 4.38 14.89
CA LEU A 232 -32.69 5.54 15.62
C LEU A 232 -31.17 5.52 15.64
N TYR A 233 -30.57 6.65 15.25
CA TYR A 233 -29.12 6.87 15.26
C TYR A 233 -28.81 7.97 16.28
N ARG A 234 -27.93 7.69 17.24
CA ARG A 234 -27.50 8.67 18.26
C ARG A 234 -26.33 9.49 17.77
N LYS A 235 -26.36 10.79 18.00
CA LYS A 235 -25.25 11.69 17.66
C LYS A 235 -24.09 11.46 18.60
N ILE A 236 -22.93 11.06 18.03
CA ILE A 236 -21.73 10.76 18.81
C ILE A 236 -20.66 11.85 18.66
N GLN A 237 -20.82 12.76 17.70
CA GLN A 237 -19.89 13.87 17.47
C GLN A 237 -20.63 15.08 16.89
N SER A 238 -20.44 16.26 17.48
CA SER A 238 -21.00 17.55 17.02
C SER A 238 -19.92 18.38 16.34
N GLY A 239 -20.32 19.12 15.31
CA GLY A 239 -19.56 20.18 14.69
C GLY A 239 -18.22 19.78 14.10
N GLN A 240 -18.12 19.77 12.79
CA GLN A 240 -16.83 19.71 12.08
C GLN A 240 -16.92 20.44 10.74
N PRO A 241 -15.76 20.87 10.19
CA PRO A 241 -15.72 21.66 8.97
C PRO A 241 -16.30 20.91 7.77
N VAL A 242 -16.71 21.66 6.77
CA VAL A 242 -17.25 21.18 5.48
C VAL A 242 -16.22 20.30 4.80
N ILE A 243 -16.38 18.98 4.91
CA ILE A 243 -15.51 17.99 4.27
C ILE A 243 -16.33 17.22 3.22
N ASP A 244 -15.75 17.01 2.04
CA ASP A 244 -16.34 16.16 0.99
C ASP A 244 -16.74 14.78 1.54
N GLY A 245 -17.99 14.38 1.24
CA GLY A 245 -18.56 13.14 1.79
C GLY A 245 -17.82 11.87 1.43
N ALA A 246 -17.07 11.84 0.32
CA ALA A 246 -16.19 10.72 -0.01
C ALA A 246 -14.99 10.67 0.95
N THR A 247 -14.52 11.82 1.38
CA THR A 247 -13.41 11.99 2.33
C THR A 247 -13.84 11.59 3.75
N LEU A 248 -15.02 12.03 4.21
CA LEU A 248 -15.58 11.62 5.51
C LEU A 248 -15.84 10.12 5.59
N ARG A 249 -16.39 9.52 4.54
CA ARG A 249 -16.58 8.06 4.48
C ARG A 249 -15.26 7.31 4.54
N LYS A 250 -14.25 7.77 3.82
CA LYS A 250 -12.89 7.18 3.89
C LYS A 250 -12.33 7.36 5.30
N ALA A 251 -12.53 8.53 5.91
CA ALA A 251 -12.09 8.82 7.27
C ALA A 251 -12.76 7.91 8.29
N ALA A 252 -14.08 7.72 8.20
CA ALA A 252 -14.81 6.87 9.16
C ALA A 252 -14.49 5.37 9.00
N ASN A 253 -14.41 4.86 7.77
CA ASN A 253 -13.93 3.49 7.55
C ASN A 253 -12.51 3.32 8.05
N ARG A 254 -11.65 4.31 7.83
CA ARG A 254 -10.31 4.36 8.38
C ARG A 254 -10.34 4.45 9.90
N GLY A 255 -11.20 5.26 10.48
CA GLY A 255 -11.40 5.38 11.92
C GLY A 255 -11.82 4.06 12.57
N LYS A 256 -12.78 3.33 11.97
CA LYS A 256 -13.16 2.00 12.43
C LYS A 256 -12.00 1.01 12.36
N VAL A 257 -11.30 0.96 11.23
CA VAL A 257 -10.12 0.10 11.07
C VAL A 257 -9.01 0.53 12.03
N ALA A 258 -8.76 1.83 12.16
CA ALA A 258 -7.77 2.37 13.08
C ALA A 258 -8.09 2.02 14.55
N ARG A 259 -9.35 2.16 14.96
CA ARG A 259 -9.82 1.76 16.30
C ARG A 259 -9.66 0.27 16.53
N THR A 260 -10.02 -0.58 15.54
CA THR A 260 -9.80 -2.02 15.63
C THR A 260 -8.32 -2.35 15.81
N TYR A 261 -7.41 -1.65 15.13
CA TYR A 261 -5.97 -1.85 15.36
C TYR A 261 -5.49 -1.34 16.71
N ALA A 262 -6.01 -0.18 17.16
CA ALA A 262 -5.57 0.44 18.41
C ALA A 262 -6.03 -0.29 19.66
N THR A 263 -7.24 -0.88 19.64
CA THR A 263 -7.89 -1.43 20.84
C THR A 263 -8.47 -2.82 20.67
N GLY A 264 -8.47 -3.35 19.45
CA GLY A 264 -9.07 -4.67 19.15
C GLY A 264 -8.22 -5.83 19.67
N SER A 265 -8.92 -6.91 20.02
CA SER A 265 -8.31 -8.18 20.37
C SER A 265 -7.64 -8.84 19.16
N PHE A 266 -6.75 -9.81 19.41
CA PHE A 266 -6.12 -10.61 18.36
C PHE A 266 -7.15 -11.25 17.42
N GLY A 267 -8.22 -11.85 17.96
CA GLY A 267 -9.27 -12.48 17.16
C GLY A 267 -10.06 -11.52 16.27
N GLU A 268 -10.34 -10.32 16.76
CA GLU A 268 -11.02 -9.27 15.98
C GLU A 268 -10.15 -8.80 14.80
N ILE A 269 -8.88 -8.54 15.06
CA ILE A 269 -7.94 -8.09 14.02
C ILE A 269 -7.73 -9.18 12.97
N VAL A 270 -7.49 -10.43 13.39
CA VAL A 270 -7.32 -11.57 12.49
C VAL A 270 -8.57 -11.83 11.66
N SER A 271 -9.77 -11.78 12.27
CA SER A 271 -11.04 -11.98 11.54
C SER A 271 -11.32 -10.86 10.53
N MET A 272 -11.01 -9.62 10.87
CA MET A 272 -11.06 -8.48 9.95
C MET A 272 -10.12 -8.70 8.77
N ARG A 273 -8.88 -9.13 9.03
CA ARG A 273 -7.85 -9.40 8.02
C ARG A 273 -8.21 -10.57 7.11
N ALA A 274 -8.73 -11.66 7.65
CA ALA A 274 -9.17 -12.81 6.87
C ALA A 274 -10.28 -12.41 5.88
N ARG A 275 -11.24 -11.58 6.32
CA ARG A 275 -12.28 -11.04 5.43
C ARG A 275 -11.69 -10.14 4.33
N ASP A 276 -10.73 -9.27 4.69
CA ASP A 276 -10.05 -8.40 3.72
C ASP A 276 -9.20 -9.20 2.74
N PHE A 277 -8.52 -10.25 3.21
CA PHE A 277 -7.80 -11.18 2.37
C PHE A 277 -8.74 -11.79 1.33
N TRP A 278 -9.82 -12.40 1.77
CA TRP A 278 -10.80 -13.03 0.89
C TRP A 278 -11.37 -12.03 -0.12
N LYS A 279 -11.81 -10.86 0.33
CA LYS A 279 -12.35 -9.80 -0.53
C LYS A 279 -11.35 -9.32 -1.59
N ASN A 280 -10.09 -9.20 -1.23
CA ASN A 280 -9.05 -8.68 -2.12
C ASN A 280 -8.49 -9.75 -3.04
N TYR A 281 -8.42 -11.00 -2.59
CA TYR A 281 -7.69 -12.08 -3.26
C TYR A 281 -8.57 -13.20 -3.83
N SER A 282 -9.88 -13.20 -3.55
CA SER A 282 -10.83 -14.15 -4.17
C SER A 282 -10.96 -14.00 -5.70
N SER A 283 -10.68 -12.81 -6.23
CA SER A 283 -10.73 -12.56 -7.68
C SER A 283 -9.33 -12.62 -8.28
N TRP A 284 -8.97 -13.76 -8.86
CA TRP A 284 -7.69 -13.96 -9.56
C TRP A 284 -7.50 -13.00 -10.74
N THR A 285 -8.58 -12.46 -11.32
CA THR A 285 -8.53 -11.46 -12.40
C THR A 285 -7.88 -10.15 -11.98
N LYS A 286 -7.84 -9.83 -10.66
CA LYS A 286 -7.10 -8.67 -10.13
C LYS A 286 -5.58 -8.82 -10.28
N TYR A 287 -5.11 -10.05 -10.47
CA TYR A 287 -3.68 -10.38 -10.64
C TYR A 287 -3.27 -10.56 -12.10
N LEU A 288 -4.22 -10.53 -13.05
CA LEU A 288 -3.87 -10.37 -14.45
C LEU A 288 -3.10 -9.05 -14.64
N PRO A 289 -2.36 -8.86 -15.73
CA PRO A 289 -1.25 -7.90 -15.91
C PRO A 289 -1.50 -6.41 -15.60
N ASN A 290 -2.56 -6.10 -14.88
CA ASN A 290 -2.78 -4.77 -14.26
C ASN A 290 -1.77 -4.42 -13.15
N TRP A 291 -0.88 -5.36 -12.82
CA TRP A 291 0.14 -5.14 -11.81
C TRP A 291 1.25 -4.25 -12.37
N GLY A 292 1.31 -3.03 -11.88
CA GLY A 292 2.37 -2.08 -12.25
C GLY A 292 3.80 -2.57 -11.95
N GLY A 293 3.92 -3.67 -11.20
CA GLY A 293 5.19 -4.33 -10.89
C GLY A 293 5.69 -5.32 -11.94
N PHE A 294 4.80 -6.01 -12.66
CA PHE A 294 5.20 -7.08 -13.60
C PHE A 294 6.27 -6.65 -14.61
N PRO A 295 6.21 -5.46 -15.24
CA PRO A 295 7.28 -4.97 -16.10
C PRO A 295 8.67 -4.98 -15.47
N ILE A 296 8.74 -4.66 -14.18
CA ILE A 296 10.01 -4.56 -13.45
C ILE A 296 10.59 -5.94 -13.17
N PHE A 297 9.74 -6.94 -12.88
CA PHE A 297 10.16 -8.34 -12.82
C PHE A 297 10.73 -8.82 -14.16
N LEU A 298 10.09 -8.44 -15.29
CA LEU A 298 10.57 -8.77 -16.63
C LEU A 298 11.94 -8.12 -16.92
N LEU A 299 12.15 -6.86 -16.50
CA LEU A 299 13.44 -6.19 -16.61
C LEU A 299 14.51 -6.89 -15.76
N GLY A 300 14.16 -7.38 -14.58
CA GLY A 300 15.07 -8.20 -13.76
C GLY A 300 15.43 -9.52 -14.43
N LEU A 301 14.45 -10.23 -14.99
CA LEU A 301 14.67 -11.45 -15.77
C LEU A 301 15.55 -11.19 -17.00
N TYR A 302 15.28 -10.10 -17.73
CA TYR A 302 16.10 -9.66 -18.86
C TYR A 302 17.56 -9.41 -18.45
N ALA A 303 17.76 -8.63 -17.37
CA ALA A 303 19.10 -8.29 -16.87
C ALA A 303 19.90 -9.54 -16.47
N GLY A 304 19.24 -10.53 -15.85
CA GLY A 304 19.86 -11.79 -15.48
C GLY A 304 20.21 -12.65 -16.70
N ARG A 305 19.33 -12.76 -17.69
CA ARG A 305 19.60 -13.50 -18.93
C ARG A 305 20.69 -12.84 -19.77
N ARG A 306 20.82 -11.51 -19.73
CA ARG A 306 21.91 -10.75 -20.34
C ARG A 306 23.20 -10.80 -19.51
N ARG A 307 23.19 -11.43 -18.34
CA ARG A 307 24.34 -11.54 -17.43
C ARG A 307 24.99 -10.17 -17.12
N ILE A 308 24.15 -9.12 -16.97
CA ILE A 308 24.65 -7.75 -16.79
C ILE A 308 25.50 -7.64 -15.53
N PHE A 309 25.18 -8.40 -14.49
CA PHE A 309 25.84 -8.37 -13.18
C PHE A 309 26.99 -9.39 -13.05
N ASP A 310 27.16 -10.32 -13.99
CA ASP A 310 28.24 -11.31 -13.94
C ASP A 310 29.62 -10.65 -14.18
N SER A 311 29.65 -9.59 -15.03
CA SER A 311 30.82 -8.78 -15.27
C SER A 311 30.43 -7.29 -15.26
N VAL A 312 30.45 -6.70 -14.05
CA VAL A 312 30.13 -5.27 -13.85
C VAL A 312 31.13 -4.37 -14.57
N SER A 313 32.39 -4.77 -14.65
CA SER A 313 33.45 -4.04 -15.40
C SER A 313 33.09 -3.85 -16.86
N ASN A 314 32.68 -4.91 -17.54
CA ASN A 314 32.33 -4.89 -18.98
C ASN A 314 31.02 -4.09 -19.22
N ASN A 315 30.09 -4.13 -18.28
CA ASN A 315 28.80 -3.43 -18.37
C ASN A 315 28.81 -2.05 -17.69
N ARG A 316 29.97 -1.56 -17.23
CA ARG A 316 30.07 -0.34 -16.41
C ARG A 316 29.46 0.88 -17.08
N LYS A 317 29.67 1.08 -18.38
CA LYS A 317 29.09 2.21 -19.13
C LYS A 317 27.57 2.16 -19.14
N PHE A 318 26.98 0.98 -19.35
CA PHE A 318 25.53 0.78 -19.31
C PHE A 318 24.97 1.03 -17.91
N ILE A 319 25.57 0.43 -16.88
CA ILE A 319 25.12 0.59 -15.49
C ILE A 319 25.21 2.07 -15.05
N LYS A 320 26.27 2.79 -15.46
CA LYS A 320 26.39 4.24 -15.21
C LYS A 320 25.30 5.04 -15.92
N LYS A 321 24.94 4.70 -17.17
CA LYS A 321 23.81 5.32 -17.86
C LYS A 321 22.49 5.09 -17.11
N VAL A 322 22.21 3.85 -16.68
CA VAL A 322 20.99 3.54 -15.88
C VAL A 322 20.99 4.31 -14.57
N MET A 323 22.13 4.43 -13.90
CA MET A 323 22.25 5.24 -12.68
C MET A 323 21.93 6.72 -12.95
N CYS A 324 22.63 7.33 -13.93
CA CYS A 324 22.45 8.77 -14.19
C CYS A 324 21.02 9.09 -14.63
N TRP A 325 20.49 8.37 -15.63
CA TRP A 325 19.12 8.60 -16.10
C TRP A 325 18.06 8.26 -15.06
N GLY A 326 18.25 7.16 -14.32
CA GLY A 326 17.33 6.77 -13.27
C GLY A 326 17.26 7.79 -12.13
N LEU A 327 18.42 8.31 -11.70
CA LEU A 327 18.49 9.34 -10.65
C LEU A 327 17.97 10.69 -11.16
N ILE A 328 18.44 11.17 -12.32
CA ILE A 328 18.01 12.48 -12.84
C ILE A 328 16.52 12.47 -13.10
N PHE A 329 16.02 11.55 -13.91
CA PHE A 329 14.60 11.48 -14.23
C PHE A 329 13.75 11.24 -12.97
N GLY A 330 14.15 10.26 -12.15
CA GLY A 330 13.40 9.91 -10.95
C GLY A 330 13.32 11.05 -9.94
N LEU A 331 14.44 11.73 -9.64
CA LEU A 331 14.44 12.88 -8.72
C LEU A 331 13.68 14.08 -9.28
N THR A 332 13.89 14.43 -10.56
CA THR A 332 13.18 15.55 -11.21
C THR A 332 11.67 15.36 -11.13
N VAL A 333 11.19 14.18 -11.55
CA VAL A 333 9.75 13.89 -11.55
C VAL A 333 9.19 13.86 -10.14
N GLN A 334 9.94 13.30 -9.19
CA GLN A 334 9.56 13.27 -7.78
C GLN A 334 9.44 14.69 -7.23
N THR A 335 10.42 15.55 -7.48
CA THR A 335 10.42 16.96 -7.04
C THR A 335 9.23 17.71 -7.63
N ILE A 336 9.00 17.60 -8.95
CA ILE A 336 7.85 18.25 -9.61
C ILE A 336 6.53 17.79 -8.98
N ALA A 337 6.35 16.48 -8.75
CA ALA A 337 5.13 15.94 -8.16
C ALA A 337 4.92 16.42 -6.72
N TYR A 338 5.99 16.56 -5.94
CA TYR A 338 5.93 17.11 -4.59
C TYR A 338 5.59 18.60 -4.56
N VAL A 339 6.27 19.42 -5.38
CA VAL A 339 5.97 20.85 -5.51
C VAL A 339 4.51 21.04 -5.91
N TRP A 340 4.02 20.24 -6.85
CA TRP A 340 2.62 20.27 -7.25
C TRP A 340 1.65 19.93 -6.12
N GLU A 341 1.86 18.82 -5.42
CA GLU A 341 0.95 18.36 -4.35
C GLU A 341 0.85 19.36 -3.19
N PHE A 342 1.94 20.08 -2.89
CA PHE A 342 2.03 20.93 -1.70
C PHE A 342 1.88 22.44 -1.96
N TRP A 343 2.23 22.91 -3.14
CA TRP A 343 2.27 24.36 -3.41
C TRP A 343 1.23 24.81 -4.42
N LEU A 344 0.86 23.97 -5.36
CA LEU A 344 0.06 24.38 -6.51
C LEU A 344 -1.37 23.84 -6.45
N ARG A 345 -1.63 22.78 -5.72
CA ARG A 345 -2.92 22.12 -5.69
C ARG A 345 -4.03 22.95 -5.05
N ASP A 346 -3.75 23.65 -3.96
CA ASP A 346 -4.75 24.44 -3.22
C ASP A 346 -5.05 25.81 -3.87
N ASN A 347 -4.16 26.29 -4.76
CA ASN A 347 -4.26 27.61 -5.37
C ASN A 347 -4.91 27.60 -6.77
N SER A 348 -5.46 26.50 -7.22
CA SER A 348 -5.83 26.38 -8.62
C SER A 348 -7.18 25.71 -8.85
N ASN A 349 -8.09 26.40 -9.53
CA ASN A 349 -9.29 25.83 -10.15
C ASN A 349 -8.88 24.92 -11.33
N PHE A 350 -8.37 23.70 -11.03
CA PHE A 350 -7.58 22.94 -11.98
C PHE A 350 -8.33 22.05 -12.95
N LEU A 351 -7.87 22.12 -14.17
CA LEU A 351 -8.13 21.20 -15.29
C LEU A 351 -7.64 19.76 -14.92
N ILE A 352 -8.43 18.76 -15.21
CA ILE A 352 -8.21 17.33 -14.90
C ILE A 352 -6.90 16.78 -15.49
N TRP A 353 -6.43 17.33 -16.60
CA TRP A 353 -5.27 16.85 -17.37
C TRP A 353 -3.92 16.99 -16.66
N PRO A 354 -3.57 18.11 -16.02
CA PRO A 354 -2.29 18.24 -15.33
C PRO A 354 -2.15 17.25 -14.17
N GLU A 355 -3.20 17.04 -13.37
CA GLU A 355 -3.16 16.09 -12.25
C GLU A 355 -2.96 14.65 -12.73
N THR A 356 -3.64 14.24 -13.80
CA THR A 356 -3.48 12.91 -14.38
C THR A 356 -2.08 12.71 -14.93
N PHE A 357 -1.54 13.70 -15.64
CA PHE A 357 -0.19 13.68 -16.20
C PHE A 357 0.88 13.59 -15.09
N LEU A 358 0.77 14.40 -14.04
CA LEU A 358 1.71 14.41 -12.93
C LEU A 358 1.68 13.11 -12.14
N ARG A 359 0.50 12.54 -11.90
CA ARG A 359 0.37 11.20 -11.30
C ARG A 359 1.03 10.13 -12.15
N LEU A 360 0.88 10.19 -13.47
CA LEU A 360 1.55 9.28 -14.40
C LEU A 360 3.07 9.44 -14.30
N MET A 361 3.57 10.66 -14.37
CA MET A 361 4.99 10.97 -14.26
C MET A 361 5.57 10.49 -12.93
N TRP A 362 4.90 10.78 -11.80
CA TRP A 362 5.32 10.33 -10.49
C TRP A 362 5.49 8.81 -10.42
N ARG A 363 4.55 8.06 -10.99
CA ARG A 363 4.60 6.59 -11.03
C ARG A 363 5.66 6.03 -11.99
N LEU A 364 6.07 6.78 -13.00
CA LEU A 364 7.22 6.48 -13.85
C LEU A 364 8.53 6.74 -13.11
N GLY A 365 8.57 7.80 -12.33
CA GLY A 365 9.74 8.20 -11.55
C GLY A 365 10.14 7.17 -10.48
N GLN A 366 9.16 6.49 -9.84
CA GLN A 366 9.45 5.51 -8.79
C GLN A 366 10.34 4.33 -9.26
N PRO A 367 9.98 3.57 -10.32
CA PRO A 367 10.83 2.50 -10.79
C PRO A 367 12.14 3.01 -11.42
N ALA A 368 12.14 4.18 -12.06
CA ALA A 368 13.36 4.76 -12.58
C ALA A 368 14.36 5.08 -11.46
N LEU A 369 13.89 5.70 -10.36
CA LEU A 369 14.70 6.01 -9.20
C LEU A 369 15.19 4.73 -8.50
N ALA A 370 14.35 3.72 -8.38
CA ALA A 370 14.71 2.42 -7.81
C ALA A 370 15.83 1.73 -8.61
N LEU A 371 15.75 1.73 -9.94
CA LEU A 371 16.79 1.21 -10.82
C LEU A 371 18.08 2.06 -10.74
N GLY A 372 17.94 3.38 -10.60
CA GLY A 372 19.03 4.30 -10.34
C GLY A 372 19.79 3.97 -9.06
N TYR A 373 19.07 3.70 -7.97
CA TYR A 373 19.63 3.28 -6.68
C TYR A 373 20.35 1.92 -6.80
N LEU A 374 19.75 0.94 -7.46
CA LEU A 374 20.38 -0.37 -7.69
C LEU A 374 21.66 -0.24 -8.49
N ALA A 375 21.66 0.57 -9.54
CA ALA A 375 22.84 0.82 -10.37
C ALA A 375 23.93 1.57 -9.59
N ALA A 376 23.56 2.58 -8.80
CA ALA A 376 24.47 3.31 -7.93
C ALA A 376 25.12 2.38 -6.91
N LEU A 377 24.33 1.56 -6.21
CA LEU A 377 24.83 0.59 -5.25
C LEU A 377 25.77 -0.43 -5.90
N THR A 378 25.42 -0.91 -7.10
CA THR A 378 26.27 -1.84 -7.87
C THR A 378 27.64 -1.23 -8.17
N LEU A 379 27.71 0.04 -8.58
CA LEU A 379 28.96 0.75 -8.85
C LEU A 379 29.74 1.08 -7.58
N LEU A 380 29.05 1.44 -6.48
CA LEU A 380 29.68 1.69 -5.18
C LEU A 380 30.37 0.43 -4.63
N LEU A 381 29.74 -0.72 -4.75
CA LEU A 381 30.29 -2.01 -4.29
C LEU A 381 31.56 -2.45 -5.05
N GLN A 382 31.87 -1.83 -6.20
CA GLN A 382 33.15 -2.06 -6.88
C GLN A 382 34.33 -1.38 -6.16
N ARG A 383 34.06 -0.43 -5.26
CA ARG A 383 35.10 0.27 -4.48
C ARG A 383 35.29 -0.45 -3.14
N GLY A 384 36.53 -0.80 -2.80
CA GLY A 384 36.88 -1.57 -1.62
C GLY A 384 36.34 -0.98 -0.31
N VAL A 385 36.38 0.36 -0.16
CA VAL A 385 35.88 1.06 1.04
C VAL A 385 34.38 0.80 1.22
N TRP A 386 33.56 1.03 0.19
CA TRP A 386 32.12 0.83 0.25
C TRP A 386 31.75 -0.64 0.44
N LYS A 387 32.51 -1.55 -0.19
CA LYS A 387 32.33 -2.98 0.00
C LYS A 387 32.51 -3.39 1.47
N LYS A 388 33.51 -2.83 2.15
CA LYS A 388 33.74 -3.07 3.59
C LYS A 388 32.65 -2.45 4.46
N MET A 389 32.27 -1.19 4.20
CA MET A 389 31.24 -0.49 4.95
C MET A 389 29.86 -1.16 4.85
N LEU A 390 29.49 -1.63 3.66
CA LEU A 390 28.18 -2.24 3.40
C LEU A 390 28.17 -3.76 3.65
N ALA A 391 29.31 -4.38 3.96
CA ALA A 391 29.39 -5.82 4.26
C ALA A 391 28.42 -6.29 5.38
N PRO A 392 28.18 -5.53 6.46
CA PRO A 392 27.18 -5.92 7.47
C PRO A 392 25.76 -6.11 6.92
N LEU A 393 25.38 -5.34 5.91
CA LEU A 393 24.06 -5.41 5.29
C LEU A 393 23.87 -6.70 4.46
N ALA A 394 24.95 -7.32 4.00
CA ALA A 394 24.90 -8.59 3.30
C ALA A 394 24.28 -9.70 4.15
N SER A 395 24.52 -9.70 5.46
CA SER A 395 23.92 -10.66 6.40
C SER A 395 22.39 -10.48 6.50
N VAL A 396 21.92 -9.22 6.52
CA VAL A 396 20.48 -8.91 6.51
C VAL A 396 19.84 -9.41 5.21
N GLY A 397 20.51 -9.20 4.06
CA GLY A 397 20.05 -9.68 2.76
C GLY A 397 20.02 -11.21 2.64
N GLN A 398 20.94 -11.93 3.27
CA GLN A 398 20.93 -13.40 3.32
C GLN A 398 19.77 -13.95 4.17
N MET A 399 19.28 -13.18 5.13
CA MET A 399 18.13 -13.47 5.99
C MET A 399 16.92 -12.58 5.66
N ALA A 400 16.74 -12.22 4.38
CA ALA A 400 15.73 -11.24 3.97
C ALA A 400 14.30 -11.63 4.33
N LEU A 401 13.92 -12.91 4.17
CA LEU A 401 12.60 -13.42 4.55
C LEU A 401 12.40 -13.39 6.07
N THR A 402 13.39 -13.88 6.82
CA THR A 402 13.37 -13.84 8.28
C THR A 402 13.25 -12.41 8.79
N ASN A 403 14.08 -11.50 8.30
CA ASN A 403 14.05 -10.11 8.74
C ASN A 403 12.74 -9.40 8.37
N TYR A 404 12.18 -9.68 7.19
CA TYR A 404 10.88 -9.16 6.77
C TYR A 404 9.75 -9.59 7.70
N LEU A 405 9.69 -10.89 8.04
CA LEU A 405 8.67 -11.41 8.95
C LEU A 405 8.87 -10.90 10.39
N LEU A 406 10.10 -10.80 10.86
CA LEU A 406 10.42 -10.25 12.19
C LEU A 406 10.04 -8.76 12.29
N GLN A 407 10.25 -7.97 11.22
CA GLN A 407 9.79 -6.57 11.18
C GLN A 407 8.27 -6.47 11.34
N SER A 408 7.54 -7.36 10.68
CA SER A 408 6.08 -7.40 10.78
C SER A 408 5.61 -7.80 12.18
N VAL A 409 6.26 -8.80 12.79
CA VAL A 409 5.97 -9.20 14.19
C VAL A 409 6.28 -8.05 15.15
N ALA A 410 7.43 -7.39 15.01
CA ALA A 410 7.78 -6.24 15.84
C ALA A 410 6.75 -5.10 15.67
N PHE A 411 6.35 -4.79 14.42
CA PHE A 411 5.33 -3.79 14.13
C PHE A 411 4.00 -4.11 14.82
N VAL A 412 3.53 -5.34 14.69
CA VAL A 412 2.26 -5.79 15.28
C VAL A 412 2.31 -5.71 16.81
N LEU A 413 3.40 -6.17 17.43
CA LEU A 413 3.57 -6.12 18.90
C LEU A 413 3.69 -4.69 19.43
N LEU A 414 4.28 -3.77 18.68
CA LEU A 414 4.41 -2.38 19.11
C LEU A 414 3.09 -1.61 18.94
N PHE A 415 2.41 -1.79 17.81
CA PHE A 415 1.32 -0.89 17.42
C PHE A 415 -0.07 -1.43 17.65
N PHE A 416 -0.33 -2.74 17.55
CA PHE A 416 -1.69 -3.26 17.67
C PHE A 416 -2.17 -3.36 19.13
N GLY A 417 -3.48 -3.27 19.34
CA GLY A 417 -4.12 -3.22 20.65
C GLY A 417 -3.84 -4.42 21.55
N TYR A 418 -3.60 -5.60 20.97
CA TYR A 418 -3.20 -6.80 21.72
C TYR A 418 -1.68 -6.86 22.04
N GLY A 419 -0.91 -5.90 21.55
CA GLY A 419 0.49 -5.68 21.91
C GLY A 419 0.62 -4.48 22.85
N LEU A 420 1.51 -3.52 22.53
CA LEU A 420 1.67 -2.29 23.30
C LEU A 420 0.62 -1.22 22.96
N GLY A 421 -0.16 -1.38 21.89
CA GLY A 421 -1.26 -0.50 21.54
C GLY A 421 -0.86 0.92 21.10
N TRP A 422 0.37 1.11 20.61
CA TRP A 422 0.87 2.44 20.20
C TRP A 422 0.29 2.93 18.87
N PHE A 423 -0.70 2.25 18.33
CA PHE A 423 -1.34 2.63 17.08
C PHE A 423 -2.00 4.01 17.20
N GLY A 424 -1.59 4.94 16.35
CA GLY A 424 -2.08 6.33 16.39
C GLY A 424 -1.51 7.20 17.54
N GLN A 425 -0.56 6.70 18.35
CA GLN A 425 0.01 7.44 19.48
C GLN A 425 1.47 7.86 19.26
N THR A 426 2.08 7.45 18.17
CA THR A 426 3.49 7.76 17.87
C THR A 426 3.61 8.73 16.72
N SER A 427 4.54 9.69 16.81
CA SER A 427 4.83 10.62 15.74
C SER A 427 5.63 9.98 14.59
N ALA A 428 5.70 10.66 13.44
CA ALA A 428 6.45 10.21 12.28
C ALA A 428 7.94 10.05 12.60
N PHE A 429 8.49 10.97 13.35
CA PHE A 429 9.89 10.95 13.76
C PHE A 429 10.19 9.77 14.69
N ILE A 430 9.35 9.53 15.70
CA ILE A 430 9.49 8.38 16.61
C ILE A 430 9.39 7.08 15.80
N GLY A 431 8.44 6.98 14.88
CA GLY A 431 8.31 5.82 13.98
C GLY A 431 9.56 5.58 13.12
N LEU A 432 10.20 6.64 12.63
CA LEU A 432 11.48 6.56 11.92
C LEU A 432 12.60 6.06 12.83
N LEU A 433 12.70 6.59 14.04
CA LEU A 433 13.73 6.15 15.02
C LEU A 433 13.55 4.67 15.39
N LEU A 434 12.30 4.22 15.62
CA LEU A 434 12.00 2.81 15.89
C LEU A 434 12.37 1.91 14.71
N ALA A 435 12.10 2.35 13.48
CA ALA A 435 12.48 1.61 12.28
C ALA A 435 14.01 1.49 12.13
N LEU A 436 14.74 2.57 12.38
CA LEU A 436 16.21 2.58 12.35
C LEU A 436 16.80 1.70 13.45
N LEU A 437 16.27 1.77 14.68
CA LEU A 437 16.68 0.94 15.79
C LEU A 437 16.44 -0.55 15.47
N LEU A 438 15.24 -0.91 15.00
CA LEU A 438 14.91 -2.28 14.61
C LEU A 438 15.84 -2.77 13.51
N PHE A 439 16.14 -1.95 12.51
CA PHE A 439 17.06 -2.31 11.44
C PHE A 439 18.50 -2.51 11.96
N ALA A 440 18.97 -1.67 12.86
CA ALA A 440 20.28 -1.85 13.52
C ALA A 440 20.33 -3.17 14.32
N LEU A 441 19.30 -3.49 15.08
CA LEU A 441 19.16 -4.79 15.79
C LEU A 441 19.17 -5.97 14.82
N GLN A 442 18.51 -5.84 13.68
CA GLN A 442 18.50 -6.88 12.65
C GLN A 442 19.89 -7.10 12.02
N ILE A 443 20.69 -6.06 11.84
CA ILE A 443 22.07 -6.18 11.37
C ILE A 443 22.89 -7.01 12.38
N VAL A 444 22.80 -6.67 13.67
CA VAL A 444 23.52 -7.36 14.75
C VAL A 444 23.06 -8.83 14.83
N PHE A 445 21.74 -9.05 14.88
CA PHE A 445 21.14 -10.37 14.94
C PHE A 445 21.52 -11.25 13.74
N SER A 446 21.39 -10.70 12.52
CA SER A 446 21.70 -11.46 11.30
C SER A 446 23.18 -11.86 11.22
N ARG A 447 24.09 -10.97 11.64
CA ARG A 447 25.52 -11.28 11.70
C ARG A 447 25.83 -12.35 12.74
N TRP A 448 25.25 -12.24 13.95
CA TRP A 448 25.40 -13.24 15.01
C TRP A 448 24.84 -14.58 14.56
N TRP A 449 23.62 -14.62 14.02
CA TRP A 449 22.96 -15.84 13.59
C TRP A 449 23.76 -16.59 12.51
N LEU A 450 24.20 -15.89 11.45
CA LEU A 450 24.93 -16.48 10.33
C LEU A 450 26.38 -16.91 10.67
N ARG A 451 26.88 -16.57 11.86
CA ARG A 451 28.14 -17.19 12.39
C ARG A 451 27.93 -18.61 12.86
N HIS A 452 26.70 -18.99 13.23
CA HIS A 452 26.37 -20.28 13.82
C HIS A 452 25.56 -21.15 12.85
N PHE A 453 24.74 -20.53 12.03
CA PHE A 453 23.77 -21.17 11.15
C PHE A 453 23.95 -20.75 9.69
N ARG A 454 23.64 -21.69 8.78
CA ARG A 454 23.82 -21.51 7.33
C ARG A 454 22.75 -20.61 6.68
N PHE A 455 21.54 -20.64 7.23
CA PHE A 455 20.36 -19.94 6.71
C PHE A 455 19.64 -19.24 7.86
N GLY A 456 18.88 -18.19 7.56
CA GLY A 456 17.90 -17.68 8.51
C GLY A 456 16.80 -18.71 8.77
N PRO A 457 16.07 -18.61 9.91
CA PRO A 457 15.03 -19.57 10.29
C PRO A 457 13.98 -19.80 9.20
N PHE A 458 13.40 -18.73 8.67
CA PHE A 458 12.36 -18.84 7.64
C PHE A 458 12.92 -19.18 6.25
N GLU A 459 14.15 -18.77 5.91
CA GLU A 459 14.85 -19.25 4.72
C GLU A 459 15.10 -20.75 4.77
N TRP A 460 15.49 -21.27 5.93
CA TRP A 460 15.69 -22.69 6.15
C TRP A 460 14.39 -23.48 6.00
N LEU A 461 13.30 -23.01 6.64
CA LEU A 461 11.99 -23.63 6.52
C LEU A 461 11.52 -23.66 5.07
N TRP A 462 11.60 -22.50 4.37
CA TRP A 462 11.24 -22.39 2.97
C TRP A 462 12.05 -23.32 2.06
N ARG A 463 13.37 -23.43 2.28
CA ARG A 463 14.23 -24.34 1.53
C ARG A 463 13.90 -25.80 1.83
N SER A 464 13.78 -26.18 3.09
CA SER A 464 13.47 -27.53 3.50
C SER A 464 12.13 -28.01 2.91
N ALA A 465 11.10 -27.18 2.96
CA ALA A 465 9.83 -27.44 2.30
C ALA A 465 9.94 -27.51 0.76
N THR A 466 10.73 -26.62 0.13
CA THR A 466 10.94 -26.63 -1.34
C THR A 466 11.54 -27.95 -1.83
N TYR A 467 12.52 -28.49 -1.10
CA TYR A 467 13.24 -29.71 -1.49
C TYR A 467 12.68 -31.00 -0.87
N TRP A 468 11.62 -30.88 -0.03
CA TRP A 468 11.05 -32.01 0.74
C TRP A 468 12.10 -32.78 1.56
N LYS A 469 13.14 -32.07 1.99
CA LYS A 469 14.24 -32.61 2.79
C LYS A 469 14.73 -31.53 3.73
N PHE A 470 14.85 -31.87 5.01
CA PHE A 470 15.48 -30.98 5.98
C PHE A 470 16.89 -30.65 5.55
N GLN A 471 17.15 -29.35 5.39
CA GLN A 471 18.47 -28.88 5.01
C GLN A 471 19.37 -28.79 6.24
N PRO A 472 20.70 -29.06 6.13
CA PRO A 472 21.61 -28.90 7.25
C PRO A 472 21.62 -27.43 7.70
N MET A 473 21.28 -27.19 8.98
CA MET A 473 21.16 -25.85 9.54
C MET A 473 22.47 -25.37 10.17
N SER A 474 23.19 -26.27 10.89
CA SER A 474 24.41 -25.97 11.63
C SER A 474 25.64 -26.03 10.73
N LEU A 475 26.51 -25.02 10.79
CA LEU A 475 27.82 -25.00 10.11
C LEU A 475 28.80 -26.06 10.68
N LYS A 476 28.67 -26.43 11.95
CA LYS A 476 29.53 -27.44 12.60
C LYS A 476 29.30 -28.86 12.06
N LYS A 477 28.06 -29.20 11.67
CA LYS A 477 27.70 -30.52 11.16
C LYS A 477 28.27 -30.78 9.76
N GLU A 478 28.30 -29.78 8.92
CA GLU A 478 28.82 -29.86 7.55
C GLU A 478 30.36 -30.05 7.52
N LYS A 479 31.09 -29.41 8.46
CA LYS A 479 32.53 -29.65 8.61
C LYS A 479 32.86 -31.10 9.03
N LYS A 480 32.00 -31.73 9.85
CA LYS A 480 32.19 -33.13 10.22
C LYS A 480 31.88 -34.09 9.06
N GLU A 481 30.84 -33.83 8.29
CA GLU A 481 30.47 -34.65 7.11
C GLU A 481 31.51 -34.58 5.98
N ILE A 482 32.10 -33.39 5.74
CA ILE A 482 33.19 -33.23 4.77
C ILE A 482 34.51 -33.86 5.23
N LEU A 483 34.76 -33.94 6.54
CA LEU A 483 35.96 -34.57 7.10
C LEU A 483 35.81 -36.09 7.28
N SER A 484 34.59 -36.61 7.12
CA SER A 484 34.27 -38.04 7.23
C SER A 484 33.98 -38.69 5.87
N SER A 485 33.94 -37.93 4.79
CA SER A 485 33.87 -38.37 3.38
C SER A 485 35.23 -38.29 2.71
#